data_ee4e1c7798223fbfe4a25a18b78490a4
#
_entry.id   ee4e1c7798223fbfe4a25a18b78490a4
#
_cell.length_a   1.000
_cell.length_b   1.000
_cell.length_c   1.000
_cell.angle_alpha   90.00
_cell.angle_beta   90.00
_cell.angle_gamma   90.00
#
_symmetry.space_group_name_H-M   'P 1'
#
loop_
_entity.id
_entity.type
_entity.pdbx_description
1 polymer ?
#
loop_
_entity_poly.entity_id
_entity_poly.type
_entity_poly.pdbx_seq_one_letter_code
_entity_poly.pdbx_strand_id
1 'polypeptide(L)'
;MPLVMALCVVIGIMIGTFYANHFSGNRLNIINSGSSRLSNLLHIIDDQYVDSVNIDSLVEKAIPQILAELDPHSVYISAKDVQLATDDLKGSFSGVGIEFIIRDDTIRVQNVIKDGPANRAGLLAGDKIVSINGKPFVGKIVTNEEAMHRLKGPKDSKVLIGVKRFGEKGVKVFTVTRGDISVNSISACYMINDTTGYIRVKSFGERTYAEMLSALQTLNIEGADHLIIDLRDNGGGILEAAVQMANEFLPKNRLIVYTQGRKSPRAEYRSNGKGSYQHIPMVVLINEGTASAAEIFAGAMQDNDRATIVGRRSFGKGLVQQQIQFPDGSMIRLTVARYYTPSGRCIQKPFKPGDNADYENDLLARYRHGEFFSQDSIKHVGPAYHTHNGRTVYGGGGITPDIFVPEDTTHVTSYYKEAAMSGLILQYAFNYTDQHRPILSKFTEMMPLANYLDRQNLVNDFANYAARYGLRRRNLMIMRSHSLLQNYIDSRIIYNILDEQAWIEYLNLSDETVKAALNVFKNHTKYLAKPRYAPARTVRNTPQANRR
;
A
#
# COMPACT_ATOMS: atom_id res chain seq x y z
N MET A 1 -40.66 9.70 -71.54
CA MET A 1 -39.30 9.54 -70.97
C MET A 1 -38.82 10.76 -70.17
N PRO A 2 -38.87 12.04 -70.66
CA PRO A 2 -38.30 13.16 -69.88
C PRO A 2 -39.00 13.46 -68.53
N LEU A 3 -40.33 13.27 -68.47
CA LEU A 3 -41.10 13.54 -67.24
C LEU A 3 -40.81 12.55 -66.11
N VAL A 4 -40.55 11.29 -66.45
CA VAL A 4 -40.18 10.26 -65.45
C VAL A 4 -38.74 10.49 -64.88
N MET A 5 -37.83 10.93 -65.77
CA MET A 5 -36.46 11.27 -65.29
C MET A 5 -36.49 12.51 -64.41
N ALA A 6 -37.28 13.55 -64.73
CA ALA A 6 -37.43 14.72 -63.86
C ALA A 6 -38.02 14.36 -62.46
N LEU A 7 -39.03 13.46 -62.45
CA LEU A 7 -39.62 12.99 -61.18
C LEU A 7 -38.64 12.18 -60.31
N CYS A 8 -37.84 11.33 -60.94
CA CYS A 8 -36.78 10.57 -60.21
C CYS A 8 -35.70 11.50 -59.62
N VAL A 9 -35.30 12.57 -60.34
CA VAL A 9 -34.34 13.55 -59.82
C VAL A 9 -34.93 14.35 -58.65
N VAL A 10 -36.22 14.78 -58.76
CA VAL A 10 -36.87 15.48 -57.63
C VAL A 10 -37.05 14.60 -56.43
N ILE A 11 -37.41 13.31 -56.59
CA ILE A 11 -37.49 12.34 -55.47
C ILE A 11 -36.13 12.09 -54.91
N GLY A 12 -35.06 11.94 -55.71
CA GLY A 12 -33.68 11.78 -55.23
C GLY A 12 -33.20 12.98 -54.45
N ILE A 13 -33.52 14.21 -54.88
CA ILE A 13 -33.20 15.43 -54.13
C ILE A 13 -33.97 15.49 -52.77
N MET A 14 -35.30 15.15 -52.81
CA MET A 14 -36.07 15.12 -51.55
C MET A 14 -35.61 14.06 -50.57
N ILE A 15 -35.27 12.85 -51.04
CA ILE A 15 -34.70 11.81 -50.18
C ILE A 15 -33.32 12.25 -49.66
N GLY A 16 -32.48 12.83 -50.53
CA GLY A 16 -31.16 13.34 -50.13
C GLY A 16 -31.21 14.47 -49.09
N THR A 17 -32.14 15.42 -49.29
CA THR A 17 -32.36 16.52 -48.33
C THR A 17 -33.01 16.03 -47.03
N PHE A 18 -33.96 15.09 -47.11
CA PHE A 18 -34.56 14.47 -45.93
C PHE A 18 -33.51 13.67 -45.12
N TYR A 19 -32.66 12.90 -45.81
CA TYR A 19 -31.55 12.16 -45.17
C TYR A 19 -30.50 13.10 -44.60
N ALA A 20 -30.11 14.15 -45.31
CA ALA A 20 -29.18 15.19 -44.83
C ALA A 20 -29.74 15.92 -43.61
N ASN A 21 -31.02 16.31 -43.62
CA ASN A 21 -31.65 17.02 -42.50
C ASN A 21 -31.95 16.13 -41.29
N HIS A 22 -32.27 14.86 -41.49
CA HIS A 22 -32.56 13.93 -40.39
C HIS A 22 -31.30 13.36 -39.72
N PHE A 23 -30.23 13.14 -40.49
CA PHE A 23 -28.94 12.63 -39.95
C PHE A 23 -27.91 13.72 -39.67
N SER A 24 -28.01 14.93 -40.24
CA SER A 24 -27.13 16.05 -39.87
C SER A 24 -27.58 16.80 -38.62
N GLY A 25 -28.86 16.73 -38.25
CA GLY A 25 -29.38 17.40 -37.05
C GLY A 25 -28.69 16.95 -35.73
N ASN A 26 -28.24 15.70 -35.65
CA ASN A 26 -27.49 15.21 -34.52
C ASN A 26 -25.98 15.53 -34.58
N ARG A 27 -25.42 15.82 -35.74
CA ARG A 27 -24.02 16.22 -35.88
C ARG A 27 -23.77 17.68 -35.47
N LEU A 28 -24.75 18.56 -35.72
CA LEU A 28 -24.66 19.97 -35.31
C LEU A 28 -24.83 20.18 -33.81
N ASN A 29 -25.57 19.31 -33.12
CA ASN A 29 -25.64 19.31 -31.65
C ASN A 29 -24.37 18.74 -30.98
N ILE A 30 -23.58 17.89 -31.67
CA ILE A 30 -22.28 17.39 -31.22
C ILE A 30 -21.22 18.49 -31.32
N ILE A 31 -21.32 19.42 -32.26
CA ILE A 31 -20.35 20.52 -32.50
C ILE A 31 -20.33 21.54 -31.34
N ASN A 32 -21.38 21.62 -30.52
CA ASN A 32 -21.47 22.50 -29.37
C ASN A 32 -21.14 21.86 -28.02
N SER A 33 -20.76 20.58 -27.96
CA SER A 33 -20.32 19.93 -26.73
C SER A 33 -18.87 20.35 -26.40
N GLY A 34 -18.54 20.40 -25.09
CA GLY A 34 -17.17 20.72 -24.64
C GLY A 34 -16.13 19.76 -25.23
N SER A 35 -16.47 18.48 -25.44
CA SER A 35 -15.60 17.46 -26.03
C SER A 35 -15.29 17.76 -27.52
N SER A 36 -16.24 18.29 -28.29
CA SER A 36 -15.99 18.67 -29.67
C SER A 36 -15.05 19.88 -29.78
N ARG A 37 -15.13 20.82 -28.84
CA ARG A 37 -14.21 21.97 -28.82
C ARG A 37 -12.76 21.53 -28.56
N LEU A 38 -12.54 20.58 -27.68
CA LEU A 38 -11.19 20.06 -27.42
C LEU A 38 -10.64 19.31 -28.64
N SER A 39 -11.44 18.46 -29.28
CA SER A 39 -11.05 17.77 -30.50
C SER A 39 -10.74 18.75 -31.65
N ASN A 40 -11.60 19.75 -31.84
CA ASN A 40 -11.37 20.77 -32.86
C ASN A 40 -10.12 21.61 -32.59
N LEU A 41 -9.83 21.94 -31.32
CA LEU A 41 -8.62 22.64 -30.96
C LEU A 41 -7.37 21.86 -31.37
N LEU A 42 -7.32 20.55 -31.09
CA LEU A 42 -6.21 19.69 -31.48
C LEU A 42 -6.05 19.62 -33.00
N HIS A 43 -7.15 19.52 -33.75
CA HIS A 43 -7.11 19.58 -35.22
C HIS A 43 -6.62 20.93 -35.75
N ILE A 44 -7.06 22.05 -35.17
CA ILE A 44 -6.59 23.39 -35.58
C ILE A 44 -5.08 23.54 -35.30
N ILE A 45 -4.60 23.01 -34.16
CA ILE A 45 -3.16 23.04 -33.84
C ILE A 45 -2.38 22.22 -34.87
N ASP A 46 -2.84 21.00 -35.18
CA ASP A 46 -2.20 20.13 -36.16
C ASP A 46 -2.10 20.74 -37.56
N ASP A 47 -3.19 21.44 -37.98
CA ASP A 47 -3.34 22.02 -39.34
C ASP A 47 -2.70 23.39 -39.49
N GLN A 48 -2.76 24.25 -38.46
CA GLN A 48 -2.49 25.69 -38.60
C GLN A 48 -1.33 26.23 -37.71
N TYR A 49 -0.77 25.43 -36.79
CA TYR A 49 0.31 25.92 -35.96
C TYR A 49 1.59 26.12 -36.77
N VAL A 50 2.35 27.18 -36.44
CA VAL A 50 3.51 27.62 -37.23
C VAL A 50 4.63 26.55 -37.34
N ASP A 51 4.77 25.70 -36.33
CA ASP A 51 5.74 24.60 -36.32
C ASP A 51 5.04 23.25 -36.26
N SER A 52 5.73 22.17 -36.68
CA SER A 52 5.20 20.80 -36.55
C SER A 52 5.09 20.41 -35.09
N VAL A 53 3.93 19.92 -34.68
CA VAL A 53 3.62 19.49 -33.30
C VAL A 53 3.26 18.02 -33.27
N ASN A 54 3.76 17.30 -32.28
CA ASN A 54 3.32 15.95 -32.01
C ASN A 54 2.04 15.99 -31.15
N ILE A 55 0.89 15.75 -31.78
CA ILE A 55 -0.45 15.82 -31.15
C ILE A 55 -0.56 14.79 -30.03
N ASP A 56 -0.04 13.57 -30.19
CA ASP A 56 -0.09 12.53 -29.15
C ASP A 56 0.64 13.01 -27.87
N SER A 57 1.80 13.65 -28.05
CA SER A 57 2.55 14.22 -26.93
C SER A 57 1.81 15.38 -26.23
N LEU A 58 1.03 16.19 -26.97
CA LEU A 58 0.17 17.21 -26.39
C LEU A 58 -0.98 16.59 -25.59
N VAL A 59 -1.62 15.58 -26.14
CA VAL A 59 -2.73 14.85 -25.50
C VAL A 59 -2.24 14.17 -24.22
N GLU A 60 -1.09 13.49 -24.25
CA GLU A 60 -0.49 12.87 -23.06
C GLU A 60 -0.22 13.87 -21.92
N LYS A 61 0.16 15.10 -22.26
CA LYS A 61 0.37 16.17 -21.27
C LYS A 61 -0.93 16.82 -20.78
N ALA A 62 -1.96 16.85 -21.63
CA ALA A 62 -3.24 17.49 -21.33
C ALA A 62 -4.16 16.61 -20.45
N ILE A 63 -4.18 15.29 -20.69
CA ILE A 63 -5.06 14.37 -19.96
C ILE A 63 -4.86 14.44 -18.43
N PRO A 64 -3.63 14.40 -17.90
CA PRO A 64 -3.41 14.55 -16.45
C PRO A 64 -3.98 15.85 -15.88
N GLN A 65 -3.89 16.95 -16.62
CA GLN A 65 -4.41 18.27 -16.18
C GLN A 65 -5.96 18.25 -16.12
N ILE A 66 -6.60 17.62 -17.11
CA ILE A 66 -8.06 17.49 -17.12
C ILE A 66 -8.54 16.61 -15.95
N LEU A 67 -7.84 15.53 -15.65
CA LEU A 67 -8.20 14.64 -14.56
C LEU A 67 -7.98 15.29 -13.19
N ALA A 68 -6.94 16.13 -13.03
CA ALA A 68 -6.66 16.86 -11.81
C ALA A 68 -7.79 17.81 -11.39
N GLU A 69 -8.61 18.28 -12.35
CA GLU A 69 -9.81 19.09 -12.07
C GLU A 69 -10.98 18.30 -11.48
N LEU A 70 -10.91 16.95 -11.42
CA LEU A 70 -12.00 16.12 -10.93
C LEU A 70 -11.84 15.76 -9.46
N ASP A 71 -10.78 15.04 -9.13
CA ASP A 71 -10.46 14.56 -7.79
C ASP A 71 -8.97 14.14 -7.71
N PRO A 72 -8.40 14.03 -6.49
CA PRO A 72 -6.97 13.73 -6.31
C PRO A 72 -6.54 12.32 -6.73
N HIS A 73 -7.48 11.44 -7.09
CA HIS A 73 -7.22 10.01 -7.33
C HIS A 73 -7.51 9.57 -8.76
N SER A 74 -8.19 10.40 -9.56
CA SER A 74 -8.35 10.16 -10.99
C SER A 74 -7.05 10.49 -11.69
N VAL A 75 -6.39 9.48 -12.30
CA VAL A 75 -5.06 9.63 -12.88
C VAL A 75 -4.95 8.97 -14.23
N TYR A 76 -4.10 9.54 -15.09
CA TYR A 76 -3.66 8.96 -16.34
C TYR A 76 -2.38 8.16 -16.13
N ILE A 77 -2.28 7.03 -16.78
CA ILE A 77 -1.12 6.13 -16.73
C ILE A 77 -0.69 5.88 -18.18
N SER A 78 0.51 6.31 -18.53
CA SER A 78 1.04 6.14 -19.88
C SER A 78 1.21 4.65 -20.22
N ALA A 79 1.15 4.29 -21.50
CA ALA A 79 1.26 2.90 -21.95
C ALA A 79 2.52 2.18 -21.40
N LYS A 80 3.62 2.92 -21.27
CA LYS A 80 4.88 2.40 -20.70
C LYS A 80 4.80 2.09 -19.21
N ASP A 81 3.90 2.76 -18.45
CA ASP A 81 3.79 2.67 -16.99
C ASP A 81 2.65 1.76 -16.52
N VAL A 82 1.75 1.34 -17.43
CA VAL A 82 0.58 0.51 -17.10
C VAL A 82 1.00 -0.79 -16.42
N GLN A 83 2.03 -1.46 -16.92
CA GLN A 83 2.52 -2.69 -16.32
C GLN A 83 3.02 -2.46 -14.89
N LEU A 84 3.81 -1.40 -14.65
CA LEU A 84 4.28 -1.03 -13.31
C LEU A 84 3.12 -0.76 -12.35
N ALA A 85 2.11 -0.01 -12.81
CA ALA A 85 0.96 0.38 -12.01
C ALA A 85 -0.01 -0.78 -11.67
N THR A 86 0.08 -1.90 -12.42
CA THR A 86 -0.79 -3.08 -12.23
C THR A 86 -0.10 -4.25 -11.52
N ASP A 87 1.23 -4.34 -11.59
CA ASP A 87 2.01 -5.45 -11.04
C ASP A 87 1.78 -5.64 -9.52
N ASP A 88 1.75 -4.54 -8.77
CA ASP A 88 1.56 -4.59 -7.32
C ASP A 88 0.19 -5.17 -6.91
N LEU A 89 -0.82 -5.01 -7.75
CA LEU A 89 -2.16 -5.58 -7.52
C LEU A 89 -2.25 -7.07 -7.87
N LYS A 90 -1.43 -7.52 -8.84
CA LYS A 90 -1.37 -8.95 -9.24
C LYS A 90 -0.66 -9.83 -8.23
N GLY A 91 0.08 -9.23 -7.27
CA GLY A 91 0.85 -9.96 -6.26
C GLY A 91 2.07 -10.69 -6.83
N SER A 92 2.48 -10.38 -8.07
CA SER A 92 3.72 -10.85 -8.67
C SER A 92 4.11 -9.99 -9.88
N PHE A 93 5.40 -9.86 -10.11
CA PHE A 93 5.95 -9.24 -11.31
C PHE A 93 7.19 -9.99 -11.77
N SER A 94 7.60 -9.77 -13.02
CA SER A 94 8.87 -10.32 -13.52
C SER A 94 9.99 -9.30 -13.41
N GLY A 95 11.09 -9.70 -12.77
CA GLY A 95 12.22 -8.80 -12.52
C GLY A 95 13.41 -9.49 -11.88
N VAL A 96 14.33 -8.70 -11.34
CA VAL A 96 15.56 -9.21 -10.71
C VAL A 96 15.39 -9.66 -9.25
N GLY A 97 14.36 -9.18 -8.53
CA GLY A 97 14.08 -9.58 -7.15
C GLY A 97 15.00 -8.91 -6.12
N ILE A 98 15.01 -7.58 -6.12
CA ILE A 98 15.65 -6.76 -5.10
C ILE A 98 14.70 -5.67 -4.62
N GLU A 99 14.84 -5.27 -3.37
CA GLU A 99 14.35 -4.00 -2.84
C GLU A 99 15.53 -3.02 -2.81
N PHE A 100 15.28 -1.77 -3.18
CA PHE A 100 16.35 -0.79 -3.27
C PHE A 100 15.91 0.60 -2.83
N ILE A 101 16.89 1.43 -2.52
CA ILE A 101 16.74 2.88 -2.38
C ILE A 101 17.69 3.58 -3.35
N ILE A 102 17.30 4.78 -3.77
CA ILE A 102 18.19 5.66 -4.51
C ILE A 102 18.82 6.62 -3.50
N ARG A 103 20.15 6.65 -3.47
CA ARG A 103 20.91 7.54 -2.63
C ARG A 103 22.21 7.95 -3.30
N ASP A 104 22.57 9.23 -3.19
CA ASP A 104 23.73 9.80 -3.86
C ASP A 104 23.72 9.44 -5.35
N ASP A 105 22.56 9.64 -5.99
CA ASP A 105 22.31 9.35 -7.41
C ASP A 105 22.70 7.90 -7.81
N THR A 106 22.55 6.95 -6.89
CA THR A 106 22.94 5.53 -7.11
C THR A 106 21.92 4.60 -6.46
N ILE A 107 21.58 3.50 -7.11
CA ILE A 107 20.78 2.43 -6.51
C ILE A 107 21.63 1.70 -5.47
N ARG A 108 21.07 1.56 -4.26
CA ARG A 108 21.60 0.68 -3.21
C ARG A 108 20.60 -0.43 -2.93
N VAL A 109 21.04 -1.66 -3.04
CA VAL A 109 20.24 -2.84 -2.72
C VAL A 109 19.97 -2.84 -1.21
N GLN A 110 18.71 -2.74 -0.81
CA GLN A 110 18.28 -2.86 0.60
C GLN A 110 18.12 -4.32 0.98
N ASN A 111 17.44 -5.07 0.13
CA ASN A 111 17.16 -6.47 0.35
C ASN A 111 17.24 -7.23 -0.96
N VAL A 112 17.60 -8.51 -0.89
CA VAL A 112 17.58 -9.45 -2.00
C VAL A 112 16.56 -10.53 -1.64
N ILE A 113 15.51 -10.63 -2.45
CA ILE A 113 14.43 -11.57 -2.21
C ILE A 113 15.01 -12.99 -2.20
N LYS A 114 14.79 -13.68 -1.08
CA LYS A 114 15.27 -15.04 -0.86
C LYS A 114 14.78 -15.96 -1.99
N ASP A 115 15.67 -16.79 -2.50
CA ASP A 115 15.43 -17.70 -3.63
C ASP A 115 15.02 -17.00 -4.93
N GLY A 116 15.11 -15.66 -4.97
CA GLY A 116 14.85 -14.86 -6.15
C GLY A 116 16.02 -14.84 -7.17
N PRO A 117 15.82 -14.26 -8.37
CA PRO A 117 16.84 -14.20 -9.42
C PRO A 117 18.15 -13.53 -8.98
N ALA A 118 18.08 -12.40 -8.28
CA ALA A 118 19.26 -11.68 -7.79
C ALA A 118 20.00 -12.48 -6.71
N ASN A 119 19.26 -13.17 -5.83
CA ASN A 119 19.83 -14.03 -4.79
C ASN A 119 20.63 -15.18 -5.44
N ARG A 120 20.01 -15.87 -6.40
CA ARG A 120 20.71 -16.95 -7.15
C ARG A 120 21.93 -16.46 -7.94
N ALA A 121 21.90 -15.22 -8.41
CA ALA A 121 23.04 -14.60 -9.11
C ALA A 121 24.16 -14.15 -8.16
N GLY A 122 23.90 -14.06 -6.82
CA GLY A 122 24.89 -13.68 -5.82
C GLY A 122 24.94 -12.18 -5.49
N LEU A 123 23.88 -11.41 -5.80
CA LEU A 123 23.72 -10.05 -5.28
C LEU A 123 23.45 -10.11 -3.77
N LEU A 124 23.89 -9.08 -3.07
CA LEU A 124 23.73 -8.96 -1.60
C LEU A 124 23.12 -7.60 -1.24
N ALA A 125 22.48 -7.55 -0.08
CA ALA A 125 22.11 -6.28 0.54
C ALA A 125 23.38 -5.43 0.76
N GLY A 126 23.30 -4.13 0.51
CA GLY A 126 24.45 -3.22 0.54
C GLY A 126 25.13 -2.96 -0.82
N ASP A 127 24.94 -3.82 -1.81
CA ASP A 127 25.49 -3.63 -3.17
C ASP A 127 25.02 -2.31 -3.79
N LYS A 128 25.95 -1.56 -4.40
CA LYS A 128 25.66 -0.33 -5.14
C LYS A 128 25.63 -0.66 -6.64
N ILE A 129 24.48 -0.59 -7.27
CA ILE A 129 24.34 -0.79 -8.71
C ILE A 129 24.88 0.46 -9.43
N VAL A 130 25.93 0.28 -10.22
CA VAL A 130 26.60 1.37 -10.93
C VAL A 130 26.51 1.25 -12.47
N SER A 131 26.12 0.08 -12.99
CA SER A 131 25.85 -0.11 -14.42
C SER A 131 24.77 -1.15 -14.65
N ILE A 132 24.00 -0.99 -15.73
CA ILE A 132 23.00 -1.95 -16.20
C ILE A 132 23.23 -2.17 -17.70
N ASN A 133 23.33 -3.44 -18.13
CA ASN A 133 23.63 -3.86 -19.50
C ASN A 133 24.88 -3.16 -20.07
N GLY A 134 25.92 -3.07 -19.25
CA GLY A 134 27.22 -2.46 -19.65
C GLY A 134 27.20 -0.92 -19.72
N LYS A 135 26.05 -0.27 -19.55
CA LYS A 135 25.95 1.20 -19.55
C LYS A 135 26.00 1.73 -18.14
N PRO A 136 26.74 2.82 -17.84
CA PRO A 136 26.71 3.48 -16.55
C PRO A 136 25.27 3.85 -16.13
N PHE A 137 24.92 3.57 -14.89
CA PHE A 137 23.60 3.92 -14.32
C PHE A 137 23.80 4.58 -12.95
N VAL A 138 24.27 5.82 -13.02
CA VAL A 138 24.57 6.71 -11.89
C VAL A 138 24.26 8.16 -12.27
N GLY A 139 24.09 9.03 -11.30
CA GLY A 139 23.78 10.44 -11.52
C GLY A 139 22.29 10.72 -11.67
N LYS A 140 21.93 11.91 -12.14
CA LYS A 140 20.55 12.40 -12.25
C LYS A 140 19.58 11.54 -13.06
N ILE A 141 20.10 10.61 -13.87
CA ILE A 141 19.28 9.65 -14.64
C ILE A 141 18.68 8.55 -13.75
N VAL A 142 19.16 8.39 -12.53
CA VAL A 142 18.70 7.36 -11.61
C VAL A 142 17.47 7.86 -10.88
N THR A 143 16.30 7.53 -11.39
CA THR A 143 15.00 7.71 -10.75
C THR A 143 14.41 6.34 -10.40
N ASN A 144 13.42 6.31 -9.49
CA ASN A 144 12.72 5.05 -9.17
C ASN A 144 12.07 4.45 -10.42
N GLU A 145 11.46 5.27 -11.25
CA GLU A 145 10.82 4.87 -12.50
C GLU A 145 11.84 4.21 -13.45
N GLU A 146 12.94 4.90 -13.74
CA GLU A 146 13.98 4.39 -14.66
C GLU A 146 14.65 3.13 -14.10
N ALA A 147 14.88 3.06 -12.79
CA ALA A 147 15.40 1.87 -12.12
C ALA A 147 14.44 0.68 -12.28
N MET A 148 13.16 0.89 -12.04
CA MET A 148 12.13 -0.14 -12.21
C MET A 148 12.05 -0.62 -13.67
N HIS A 149 12.03 0.29 -14.64
CA HIS A 149 12.02 -0.07 -16.08
C HIS A 149 13.23 -0.90 -16.50
N ARG A 150 14.41 -0.64 -15.94
CA ARG A 150 15.63 -1.39 -16.29
C ARG A 150 15.77 -2.72 -15.56
N LEU A 151 15.27 -2.82 -14.33
CA LEU A 151 15.41 -4.02 -13.49
C LEU A 151 14.26 -5.01 -13.70
N LYS A 152 13.03 -4.54 -13.92
CA LYS A 152 11.91 -5.37 -14.39
C LYS A 152 12.10 -5.73 -15.87
N GLY A 153 11.32 -6.66 -16.37
CA GLY A 153 11.29 -7.07 -17.77
C GLY A 153 10.76 -8.48 -17.95
N PRO A 154 10.66 -8.96 -19.21
CA PRO A 154 10.09 -10.27 -19.50
C PRO A 154 10.79 -11.38 -18.74
N LYS A 155 10.01 -12.35 -18.27
CA LYS A 155 10.51 -13.57 -17.63
C LYS A 155 11.55 -14.25 -18.54
N ASP A 156 12.56 -14.85 -17.93
CA ASP A 156 13.68 -15.53 -18.57
C ASP A 156 14.63 -14.62 -19.39
N SER A 157 14.34 -13.32 -19.51
CA SER A 157 15.28 -12.37 -20.09
C SER A 157 16.46 -12.10 -19.14
N LYS A 158 17.64 -11.82 -19.71
CA LYS A 158 18.84 -11.57 -18.93
C LYS A 158 19.16 -10.09 -18.83
N VAL A 159 19.67 -9.68 -17.67
CA VAL A 159 20.20 -8.34 -17.44
C VAL A 159 21.57 -8.44 -16.79
N LEU A 160 22.52 -7.62 -17.27
CA LEU A 160 23.85 -7.51 -16.67
C LEU A 160 23.84 -6.38 -15.65
N ILE A 161 24.12 -6.69 -14.40
CA ILE A 161 24.13 -5.72 -13.30
C ILE A 161 25.55 -5.59 -12.77
N GLY A 162 26.15 -4.41 -12.95
CA GLY A 162 27.46 -4.10 -12.40
C GLY A 162 27.32 -3.40 -11.05
N VAL A 163 27.93 -3.97 -10.03
CA VAL A 163 27.86 -3.49 -8.65
C VAL A 163 29.22 -3.13 -8.07
N LYS A 164 29.23 -2.13 -7.18
CA LYS A 164 30.32 -1.90 -6.23
C LYS A 164 29.92 -2.44 -4.87
N ARG A 165 30.67 -3.42 -4.37
CA ARG A 165 30.46 -4.06 -3.06
C ARG A 165 31.42 -3.48 -2.05
N PHE A 166 30.93 -3.27 -0.81
CA PHE A 166 31.78 -2.78 0.27
C PHE A 166 32.94 -3.76 0.55
N GLY A 167 34.12 -3.21 0.78
CA GLY A 167 35.33 -4.03 1.06
C GLY A 167 35.98 -4.68 -0.18
N GLU A 168 35.38 -4.59 -1.36
CA GLU A 168 35.92 -5.16 -2.60
C GLU A 168 36.41 -4.10 -3.57
N LYS A 169 37.47 -4.42 -4.32
CA LYS A 169 38.02 -3.52 -5.35
C LYS A 169 37.32 -3.76 -6.72
N GLY A 170 36.98 -2.66 -7.39
CA GLY A 170 36.40 -2.71 -8.73
C GLY A 170 34.91 -2.87 -8.80
N VAL A 171 34.38 -3.18 -9.98
CA VAL A 171 32.99 -3.45 -10.29
C VAL A 171 32.83 -4.93 -10.58
N LYS A 172 31.95 -5.60 -9.86
CA LYS A 172 31.52 -6.97 -10.17
C LYS A 172 30.31 -6.93 -11.10
N VAL A 173 30.29 -7.79 -12.11
CA VAL A 173 29.15 -7.91 -13.03
C VAL A 173 28.46 -9.24 -12.81
N PHE A 174 27.16 -9.16 -12.53
CA PHE A 174 26.29 -10.32 -12.35
C PHE A 174 25.32 -10.42 -13.53
N THR A 175 25.17 -11.61 -14.08
CA THR A 175 24.11 -11.91 -15.05
C THR A 175 22.90 -12.42 -14.30
N VAL A 176 21.85 -11.60 -14.23
CA VAL A 176 20.61 -11.97 -13.59
C VAL A 176 19.59 -12.38 -14.64
N THR A 177 19.07 -13.61 -14.56
CA THR A 177 17.93 -14.05 -15.37
C THR A 177 16.66 -13.65 -14.65
N ARG A 178 15.87 -12.73 -15.23
CA ARG A 178 14.62 -12.26 -14.61
C ARG A 178 13.64 -13.40 -14.41
N GLY A 179 12.89 -13.36 -13.36
CA GLY A 179 11.88 -14.37 -13.02
C GLY A 179 10.73 -13.77 -12.26
N ASP A 180 9.75 -14.60 -11.98
CA ASP A 180 8.58 -14.19 -11.20
C ASP A 180 9.00 -13.90 -9.77
N ILE A 181 8.69 -12.70 -9.32
CA ILE A 181 8.90 -12.20 -7.97
C ILE A 181 7.53 -12.12 -7.32
N SER A 182 7.30 -12.94 -6.30
CA SER A 182 6.09 -12.83 -5.49
C SER A 182 6.16 -11.59 -4.60
N VAL A 183 5.12 -10.77 -4.65
CA VAL A 183 4.90 -9.69 -3.70
C VAL A 183 3.83 -10.16 -2.74
N ASN A 184 4.26 -10.65 -1.58
CA ASN A 184 3.32 -11.15 -0.59
C ASN A 184 2.54 -10.00 0.03
N SER A 185 1.23 -10.19 0.13
CA SER A 185 0.33 -9.26 0.83
C SER A 185 0.47 -9.39 2.35
N ILE A 186 0.85 -10.57 2.83
CA ILE A 186 1.12 -10.84 4.25
C ILE A 186 2.63 -10.74 4.48
N SER A 187 3.05 -9.74 5.24
CA SER A 187 4.47 -9.47 5.52
C SER A 187 4.96 -10.09 6.83
N ALA A 188 4.05 -10.46 7.73
CA ALA A 188 4.38 -11.21 8.93
C ALA A 188 3.18 -12.06 9.39
N CYS A 189 3.48 -13.26 9.87
CA CYS A 189 2.51 -14.19 10.46
C CYS A 189 3.22 -15.02 11.53
N TYR A 190 2.93 -14.77 12.82
CA TYR A 190 3.60 -15.45 13.94
C TYR A 190 2.79 -15.36 15.23
N MET A 191 3.09 -16.20 16.20
CA MET A 191 2.56 -16.11 17.56
C MET A 191 3.30 -15.03 18.35
N ILE A 192 2.60 -13.92 18.69
CA ILE A 192 3.22 -12.82 19.46
C ILE A 192 3.33 -13.16 20.96
N ASN A 193 2.55 -14.10 21.43
CA ASN A 193 2.63 -14.77 22.72
C ASN A 193 1.94 -16.14 22.62
N ASP A 194 1.87 -16.89 23.73
CA ASP A 194 1.35 -18.27 23.76
C ASP A 194 -0.09 -18.43 23.23
N THR A 195 -0.89 -17.36 23.15
CA THR A 195 -2.32 -17.42 22.81
C THR A 195 -2.73 -16.49 21.69
N THR A 196 -1.89 -15.54 21.31
CA THR A 196 -2.25 -14.49 20.35
C THR A 196 -1.45 -14.61 19.08
N GLY A 197 -2.14 -14.80 17.95
CA GLY A 197 -1.56 -14.70 16.62
C GLY A 197 -1.51 -13.24 16.13
N TYR A 198 -0.47 -12.92 15.39
CA TYR A 198 -0.29 -11.63 14.73
C TYR A 198 -0.13 -11.82 13.22
N ILE A 199 -0.92 -11.06 12.45
CA ILE A 199 -0.83 -11.01 10.99
C ILE A 199 -0.70 -9.57 10.54
N ARG A 200 0.36 -9.23 9.78
CA ARG A 200 0.48 -7.93 9.11
C ARG A 200 0.11 -8.04 7.65
N VAL A 201 -0.89 -7.26 7.24
CA VAL A 201 -1.36 -7.15 5.86
C VAL A 201 -0.82 -5.87 5.25
N LYS A 202 0.10 -5.98 4.30
CA LYS A 202 0.81 -4.86 3.65
C LYS A 202 -0.01 -4.20 2.54
N SER A 203 -0.82 -4.99 1.82
CA SER A 203 -1.65 -4.53 0.72
C SER A 203 -2.79 -5.51 0.45
N PHE A 204 -3.77 -5.09 -0.37
CA PHE A 204 -4.86 -5.93 -0.84
C PHE A 204 -4.70 -6.24 -2.34
N GLY A 205 -4.05 -7.34 -2.68
CA GLY A 205 -3.87 -7.86 -4.04
C GLY A 205 -4.75 -9.08 -4.32
N GLU A 206 -4.62 -9.65 -5.52
CA GLU A 206 -5.39 -10.83 -5.95
C GLU A 206 -5.14 -12.07 -5.07
N ARG A 207 -3.95 -12.19 -4.48
CA ARG A 207 -3.54 -13.33 -3.65
C ARG A 207 -3.80 -13.15 -2.16
N THR A 208 -4.17 -11.95 -1.72
CA THR A 208 -4.27 -11.60 -0.29
C THR A 208 -5.17 -12.55 0.50
N TYR A 209 -6.33 -12.92 -0.06
CA TYR A 209 -7.24 -13.82 0.64
C TYR A 209 -6.66 -15.22 0.82
N ALA A 210 -6.02 -15.77 -0.20
CA ALA A 210 -5.37 -17.08 -0.11
C ALA A 210 -4.21 -17.07 0.90
N GLU A 211 -3.40 -16.01 0.91
CA GLU A 211 -2.31 -15.82 1.86
C GLU A 211 -2.84 -15.66 3.30
N MET A 212 -3.95 -14.92 3.48
CA MET A 212 -4.61 -14.77 4.77
C MET A 212 -5.13 -16.13 5.30
N LEU A 213 -5.75 -16.95 4.46
CA LEU A 213 -6.21 -18.28 4.88
C LEU A 213 -5.04 -19.16 5.31
N SER A 214 -3.93 -19.14 4.58
CA SER A 214 -2.71 -19.86 4.95
C SER A 214 -2.15 -19.37 6.29
N ALA A 215 -2.09 -18.06 6.50
CA ALA A 215 -1.64 -17.46 7.75
C ALA A 215 -2.53 -17.85 8.94
N LEU A 216 -3.86 -17.76 8.76
CA LEU A 216 -4.82 -18.17 9.79
C LEU A 216 -4.71 -19.67 10.13
N GLN A 217 -4.49 -20.52 9.13
CA GLN A 217 -4.28 -21.94 9.35
C GLN A 217 -3.00 -22.22 10.14
N THR A 218 -1.91 -21.55 9.81
CA THR A 218 -0.64 -21.65 10.56
C THR A 218 -0.84 -21.29 12.02
N LEU A 219 -1.43 -20.12 12.31
CA LEU A 219 -1.67 -19.67 13.68
C LEU A 219 -2.65 -20.59 14.43
N ASN A 220 -3.65 -21.13 13.76
CA ASN A 220 -4.56 -22.10 14.39
C ASN A 220 -3.85 -23.40 14.78
N ILE A 221 -2.91 -23.88 13.97
CA ILE A 221 -2.07 -25.06 14.30
C ILE A 221 -1.16 -24.75 15.49
N GLU A 222 -0.64 -23.51 15.57
CA GLU A 222 0.21 -23.04 16.67
C GLU A 222 -0.58 -22.72 17.96
N GLY A 223 -1.92 -22.76 17.91
CA GLY A 223 -2.79 -22.63 19.08
C GLY A 223 -3.30 -21.21 19.35
N ALA A 224 -3.32 -20.34 18.36
CA ALA A 224 -3.86 -19.00 18.51
C ALA A 224 -5.37 -19.04 18.82
N ASP A 225 -5.77 -18.43 19.92
CA ASP A 225 -7.17 -18.23 20.34
C ASP A 225 -7.58 -16.75 20.31
N HIS A 226 -6.63 -15.84 20.04
CA HIS A 226 -6.81 -14.42 19.81
C HIS A 226 -6.06 -13.97 18.54
N LEU A 227 -6.51 -12.90 17.89
CA LEU A 227 -5.91 -12.45 16.65
C LEU A 227 -5.71 -10.93 16.61
N ILE A 228 -4.50 -10.49 16.25
CA ILE A 228 -4.18 -9.12 15.87
C ILE A 228 -3.99 -9.08 14.36
N ILE A 229 -4.79 -8.24 13.66
CA ILE A 229 -4.60 -7.93 12.25
C ILE A 229 -4.05 -6.51 12.15
N ASP A 230 -2.84 -6.37 11.66
CA ASP A 230 -2.17 -5.09 11.50
C ASP A 230 -2.31 -4.57 10.06
N LEU A 231 -3.05 -3.45 9.92
CA LEU A 231 -3.27 -2.72 8.66
C LEU A 231 -2.54 -1.37 8.65
N ARG A 232 -1.64 -1.12 9.58
CA ARG A 232 -0.87 0.12 9.59
C ARG A 232 -0.02 0.22 8.33
N ASP A 233 0.02 1.41 7.73
CA ASP A 233 0.72 1.73 6.48
C ASP A 233 0.22 0.93 5.24
N ASN A 234 -0.96 0.32 5.34
CA ASN A 234 -1.59 -0.38 4.22
C ASN A 234 -2.42 0.60 3.38
N GLY A 235 -1.93 0.97 2.22
CA GLY A 235 -2.59 1.89 1.28
C GLY A 235 -3.85 1.34 0.59
N GLY A 236 -4.23 0.09 0.88
CA GLY A 236 -5.39 -0.57 0.30
C GLY A 236 -5.04 -1.49 -0.87
N GLY A 237 -5.85 -1.46 -1.94
CA GLY A 237 -5.72 -2.29 -3.13
C GLY A 237 -7.08 -2.71 -3.68
N ILE A 238 -7.26 -3.98 -3.97
CA ILE A 238 -8.47 -4.56 -4.59
C ILE A 238 -9.61 -4.65 -3.56
N LEU A 239 -10.76 -4.06 -3.89
CA LEU A 239 -11.95 -4.06 -3.03
C LEU A 239 -12.43 -5.50 -2.73
N GLU A 240 -12.48 -6.35 -3.75
CA GLU A 240 -12.92 -7.73 -3.64
C GLU A 240 -12.05 -8.54 -2.67
N ALA A 241 -10.74 -8.27 -2.62
CA ALA A 241 -9.83 -8.93 -1.68
C ALA A 241 -10.17 -8.55 -0.21
N ALA A 242 -10.48 -7.28 0.05
CA ALA A 242 -10.92 -6.83 1.37
C ALA A 242 -12.29 -7.42 1.74
N VAL A 243 -13.21 -7.53 0.79
CA VAL A 243 -14.52 -8.18 0.99
C VAL A 243 -14.35 -9.66 1.33
N GLN A 244 -13.53 -10.40 0.58
CA GLN A 244 -13.25 -11.81 0.84
C GLN A 244 -12.62 -12.01 2.21
N MET A 245 -11.64 -11.18 2.57
CA MET A 245 -11.01 -11.23 3.88
C MET A 245 -12.00 -10.91 5.01
N ALA A 246 -12.87 -9.90 4.85
CA ALA A 246 -13.89 -9.55 5.84
C ALA A 246 -14.95 -10.67 5.99
N ASN A 247 -15.29 -11.33 4.89
CA ASN A 247 -16.23 -12.45 4.88
C ASN A 247 -15.78 -13.62 5.76
N GLU A 248 -14.46 -13.82 5.95
CA GLU A 248 -13.92 -14.86 6.81
C GLU A 248 -14.30 -14.70 8.28
N PHE A 249 -14.51 -13.46 8.71
CA PHE A 249 -14.75 -13.11 10.11
C PHE A 249 -16.21 -12.75 10.43
N LEU A 250 -17.09 -12.65 9.42
CA LEU A 250 -18.46 -12.17 9.61
C LEU A 250 -19.49 -13.30 9.44
N PRO A 251 -20.51 -13.37 10.31
CA PRO A 251 -21.61 -14.28 10.13
C PRO A 251 -22.44 -13.94 8.89
N LYS A 252 -23.27 -14.89 8.46
CA LYS A 252 -24.09 -14.77 7.25
C LYS A 252 -24.91 -13.47 7.20
N ASN A 253 -24.98 -12.88 6.01
CA ASN A 253 -25.82 -11.72 5.65
C ASN A 253 -25.45 -10.41 6.33
N ARG A 254 -24.21 -10.27 6.86
CA ARG A 254 -23.72 -8.97 7.33
C ARG A 254 -23.27 -8.12 6.16
N LEU A 255 -23.66 -6.85 6.15
CA LEU A 255 -23.15 -5.90 5.18
C LEU A 255 -21.65 -5.66 5.46
N ILE A 256 -20.81 -5.77 4.43
CA ILE A 256 -19.37 -5.48 4.50
C ILE A 256 -19.12 -4.06 4.02
N VAL A 257 -19.64 -3.74 2.85
CA VAL A 257 -19.52 -2.43 2.21
C VAL A 257 -20.60 -2.31 1.15
N TYR A 258 -21.03 -1.10 0.82
CA TYR A 258 -21.72 -0.86 -0.43
C TYR A 258 -21.08 0.29 -1.21
N THR A 259 -21.22 0.23 -2.52
CA THR A 259 -20.73 1.27 -3.43
C THR A 259 -21.90 1.97 -4.12
N GLN A 260 -21.78 3.26 -4.37
CA GLN A 260 -22.79 4.05 -5.09
C GLN A 260 -22.15 5.25 -5.77
N GLY A 261 -22.53 5.51 -7.03
CA GLY A 261 -22.10 6.63 -7.83
C GLY A 261 -23.21 7.17 -8.72
N ARG A 262 -22.94 8.25 -9.44
CA ARG A 262 -23.92 8.89 -10.31
C ARG A 262 -24.46 7.96 -11.42
N LYS A 263 -23.59 7.16 -12.02
CA LYS A 263 -23.90 6.16 -13.07
C LYS A 263 -23.67 4.73 -12.60
N SER A 264 -23.22 4.54 -11.35
CA SER A 264 -23.03 3.25 -10.71
C SER A 264 -24.13 3.08 -9.66
N PRO A 265 -25.15 2.23 -9.89
CA PRO A 265 -26.19 1.98 -8.91
C PRO A 265 -25.62 1.41 -7.63
N ARG A 266 -26.37 1.48 -6.53
CA ARG A 266 -25.97 0.89 -5.26
C ARG A 266 -25.72 -0.61 -5.41
N ALA A 267 -24.49 -1.04 -5.10
CA ALA A 267 -24.08 -2.44 -5.08
C ALA A 267 -23.63 -2.80 -3.65
N GLU A 268 -24.23 -3.82 -3.07
CA GLU A 268 -23.96 -4.28 -1.69
C GLU A 268 -23.14 -5.55 -1.71
N TYR A 269 -22.11 -5.58 -0.86
CA TYR A 269 -21.28 -6.77 -0.61
C TYR A 269 -21.62 -7.27 0.79
N ARG A 270 -22.13 -8.49 0.86
CA ARG A 270 -22.56 -9.12 2.12
C ARG A 270 -21.82 -10.43 2.36
N SER A 271 -21.59 -10.74 3.63
CA SER A 271 -20.96 -11.98 4.04
C SER A 271 -21.88 -13.18 3.79
N ASN A 272 -21.26 -14.30 3.39
CA ASN A 272 -21.96 -15.57 3.11
C ASN A 272 -22.05 -16.51 4.33
N GLY A 273 -21.32 -16.20 5.42
CA GLY A 273 -21.30 -16.98 6.65
C GLY A 273 -20.53 -18.30 6.58
N LYS A 274 -19.68 -18.48 5.56
CA LYS A 274 -18.85 -19.68 5.38
C LYS A 274 -17.45 -19.56 5.99
N GLY A 275 -17.09 -18.38 6.51
CA GLY A 275 -15.80 -18.15 7.16
C GLY A 275 -15.65 -18.96 8.44
N SER A 276 -14.43 -19.44 8.69
CA SER A 276 -14.12 -20.33 9.81
C SER A 276 -13.77 -19.57 11.10
N TYR A 277 -13.44 -18.29 11.01
CA TYR A 277 -12.90 -17.48 12.12
C TYR A 277 -13.89 -16.43 12.64
N GLN A 278 -15.20 -16.70 12.53
CA GLN A 278 -16.27 -15.76 12.92
C GLN A 278 -16.27 -15.41 14.41
N HIS A 279 -15.69 -16.25 15.27
CA HIS A 279 -15.78 -16.14 16.73
C HIS A 279 -14.45 -15.82 17.42
N ILE A 280 -13.31 -15.88 16.72
CA ILE A 280 -12.01 -15.57 17.32
C ILE A 280 -11.99 -14.12 17.80
N PRO A 281 -11.64 -13.83 19.07
CA PRO A 281 -11.44 -12.46 19.55
C PRO A 281 -10.38 -11.76 18.69
N MET A 282 -10.70 -10.56 18.19
CA MET A 282 -9.87 -9.88 17.20
C MET A 282 -9.69 -8.39 17.50
N VAL A 283 -8.48 -7.92 17.32
CA VAL A 283 -8.11 -6.50 17.29
C VAL A 283 -7.55 -6.16 15.91
N VAL A 284 -7.92 -5.00 15.38
CA VAL A 284 -7.38 -4.48 14.12
C VAL A 284 -6.58 -3.22 14.40
N LEU A 285 -5.32 -3.18 13.97
CA LEU A 285 -4.47 -2.01 14.11
C LEU A 285 -4.55 -1.15 12.86
N ILE A 286 -4.71 0.16 13.04
CA ILE A 286 -4.73 1.15 11.97
C ILE A 286 -3.88 2.38 12.33
N ASN A 287 -3.45 3.09 11.30
CA ASN A 287 -2.81 4.41 11.43
C ASN A 287 -3.18 5.31 10.24
N GLU A 288 -2.61 6.49 10.18
CA GLU A 288 -2.81 7.49 9.12
C GLU A 288 -2.43 7.01 7.72
N GLY A 289 -1.61 5.96 7.59
CA GLY A 289 -1.26 5.29 6.34
C GLY A 289 -2.28 4.21 5.90
N THR A 290 -3.21 3.83 6.78
CA THR A 290 -4.27 2.87 6.45
C THR A 290 -5.30 3.53 5.53
N ALA A 291 -5.49 3.02 4.30
CA ALA A 291 -6.34 3.67 3.30
C ALA A 291 -7.16 2.68 2.45
N SER A 292 -8.25 3.18 1.82
CA SER A 292 -9.00 2.50 0.76
C SER A 292 -9.51 1.09 1.17
N ALA A 293 -9.10 0.00 0.50
CA ALA A 293 -9.52 -1.38 0.80
C ALA A 293 -9.22 -1.78 2.27
N ALA A 294 -8.13 -1.27 2.86
CA ALA A 294 -7.82 -1.47 4.28
C ALA A 294 -8.85 -0.80 5.19
N GLU A 295 -9.37 0.38 4.79
CA GLU A 295 -10.45 1.05 5.50
C GLU A 295 -11.81 0.35 5.31
N ILE A 296 -12.02 -0.32 4.17
CA ILE A 296 -13.20 -1.19 3.97
C ILE A 296 -13.20 -2.31 5.00
N PHE A 297 -12.07 -3.02 5.14
CA PHE A 297 -11.94 -4.09 6.12
C PHE A 297 -12.11 -3.56 7.56
N ALA A 298 -11.36 -2.54 7.95
CA ALA A 298 -11.43 -1.96 9.29
C ALA A 298 -12.83 -1.42 9.63
N GLY A 299 -13.47 -0.72 8.68
CA GLY A 299 -14.82 -0.20 8.81
C GLY A 299 -15.88 -1.30 8.90
N ALA A 300 -15.74 -2.38 8.11
CA ALA A 300 -16.61 -3.54 8.20
C ALA A 300 -16.52 -4.22 9.57
N MET A 301 -15.31 -4.37 10.12
CA MET A 301 -15.09 -4.95 11.45
C MET A 301 -15.62 -4.05 12.55
N GLN A 302 -15.40 -2.74 12.46
CA GLN A 302 -15.88 -1.77 13.44
C GLN A 302 -17.40 -1.66 13.45
N ASP A 303 -18.03 -1.45 12.30
CA ASP A 303 -19.46 -1.16 12.19
C ASP A 303 -20.34 -2.40 12.45
N ASN A 304 -19.82 -3.61 12.21
CA ASN A 304 -20.47 -4.86 12.63
C ASN A 304 -20.17 -5.24 14.09
N ASP A 305 -19.42 -4.42 14.83
CA ASP A 305 -18.96 -4.73 16.20
C ASP A 305 -18.21 -6.08 16.28
N ARG A 306 -17.43 -6.40 15.23
CA ARG A 306 -16.72 -7.67 15.11
C ARG A 306 -15.31 -7.63 15.71
N ALA A 307 -14.66 -6.46 15.66
CA ALA A 307 -13.33 -6.25 16.22
C ALA A 307 -13.23 -4.89 16.92
N THR A 308 -12.26 -4.78 17.81
CA THR A 308 -11.82 -3.50 18.38
C THR A 308 -10.74 -2.89 17.49
N ILE A 309 -10.93 -1.65 17.10
CA ILE A 309 -9.97 -0.90 16.28
C ILE A 309 -9.03 -0.11 17.18
N VAL A 310 -7.72 -0.31 17.03
CA VAL A 310 -6.70 0.29 17.90
C VAL A 310 -5.68 1.05 17.07
N GLY A 311 -5.25 2.21 17.53
CA GLY A 311 -4.21 3.01 16.90
C GLY A 311 -4.58 4.46 16.65
N ARG A 312 -4.35 4.98 15.45
CA ARG A 312 -4.67 6.35 15.03
C ARG A 312 -5.64 6.36 13.86
N ARG A 313 -6.32 7.50 13.66
CA ARG A 313 -7.32 7.68 12.60
C ARG A 313 -6.72 7.42 11.22
N SER A 314 -7.41 6.64 10.40
CA SER A 314 -6.98 6.26 9.05
C SER A 314 -6.97 7.45 8.07
N PHE A 315 -6.58 7.19 6.84
CA PHE A 315 -6.36 8.21 5.80
C PHE A 315 -7.64 8.91 5.35
N GLY A 316 -8.72 8.14 5.15
CA GLY A 316 -9.99 8.68 4.65
C GLY A 316 -10.13 8.67 3.13
N LYS A 317 -9.80 7.56 2.46
CA LYS A 317 -10.06 7.36 1.02
C LYS A 317 -11.28 6.48 0.81
N GLY A 318 -12.43 7.10 0.54
CA GLY A 318 -13.72 6.45 0.32
C GLY A 318 -14.19 6.44 -1.13
N LEU A 319 -13.26 6.45 -2.09
CA LEU A 319 -13.52 6.50 -3.53
C LEU A 319 -13.25 5.15 -4.20
N VAL A 320 -14.15 4.76 -5.11
CA VAL A 320 -14.02 3.57 -5.96
C VAL A 320 -13.55 4.00 -7.33
N GLN A 321 -12.44 3.41 -7.77
CA GLN A 321 -11.83 3.72 -9.05
C GLN A 321 -12.01 2.56 -10.03
N GLN A 322 -12.26 2.88 -11.28
CA GLN A 322 -12.27 1.94 -12.40
C GLN A 322 -11.08 2.20 -13.31
N GLN A 323 -10.45 1.14 -13.77
CA GLN A 323 -9.39 1.19 -14.77
C GLN A 323 -10.01 1.06 -16.15
N ILE A 324 -9.74 2.04 -17.02
CA ILE A 324 -10.24 2.09 -18.40
C ILE A 324 -9.02 2.21 -19.32
N GLN A 325 -8.79 1.17 -20.11
CA GLN A 325 -7.66 1.11 -21.03
C GLN A 325 -8.00 1.77 -22.37
N PHE A 326 -7.06 2.52 -22.93
CA PHE A 326 -7.13 3.09 -24.26
C PHE A 326 -6.51 2.15 -25.32
N PRO A 327 -6.85 2.33 -26.61
CA PRO A 327 -6.31 1.49 -27.68
C PRO A 327 -4.79 1.56 -27.85
N ASP A 328 -4.15 2.66 -27.46
CA ASP A 328 -2.69 2.87 -27.48
C ASP A 328 -1.96 2.14 -26.35
N GLY A 329 -2.70 1.44 -25.48
CA GLY A 329 -2.18 0.74 -24.30
C GLY A 329 -2.07 1.61 -23.05
N SER A 330 -2.30 2.92 -23.13
CA SER A 330 -2.42 3.78 -21.95
C SER A 330 -3.71 3.51 -21.17
N MET A 331 -3.83 4.03 -19.96
CA MET A 331 -4.96 3.76 -19.09
C MET A 331 -5.31 4.99 -18.26
N ILE A 332 -6.60 5.17 -18.00
CA ILE A 332 -7.05 6.04 -16.91
C ILE A 332 -7.58 5.21 -15.74
N ARG A 333 -7.28 5.69 -14.55
CA ARG A 333 -7.92 5.23 -13.32
C ARG A 333 -8.88 6.33 -12.90
N LEU A 334 -10.19 6.10 -13.10
CA LEU A 334 -11.23 7.11 -12.92
C LEU A 334 -12.10 6.79 -11.72
N THR A 335 -12.37 7.78 -10.88
CA THR A 335 -13.33 7.67 -9.78
C THR A 335 -14.76 7.60 -10.32
N VAL A 336 -15.44 6.48 -10.06
CA VAL A 336 -16.80 6.20 -10.58
C VAL A 336 -17.86 6.11 -9.49
N ALA A 337 -17.46 5.87 -8.24
CA ALA A 337 -18.37 5.73 -7.09
C ALA A 337 -17.69 6.12 -5.78
N ARG A 338 -18.49 6.22 -4.72
CA ARG A 338 -18.03 6.21 -3.32
C ARG A 338 -18.38 4.88 -2.70
N TYR A 339 -17.63 4.48 -1.68
CA TYR A 339 -18.03 3.37 -0.85
C TYR A 339 -18.45 3.84 0.55
N TYR A 340 -19.30 3.03 1.14
CA TYR A 340 -19.95 3.28 2.42
C TYR A 340 -19.82 2.03 3.30
N THR A 341 -19.50 2.24 4.56
CA THR A 341 -19.38 1.16 5.54
C THR A 341 -20.75 0.63 5.96
N PRO A 342 -20.85 -0.45 6.74
CA PRO A 342 -22.14 -1.02 7.18
C PRO A 342 -23.07 -0.05 7.90
N SER A 343 -22.55 0.92 8.64
CA SER A 343 -23.36 1.97 9.28
C SER A 343 -23.94 3.00 8.31
N GLY A 344 -23.53 2.97 7.03
CA GLY A 344 -23.96 3.92 6.01
C GLY A 344 -23.07 5.16 5.89
N ARG A 345 -22.00 5.26 6.66
CA ARG A 345 -21.07 6.40 6.59
C ARG A 345 -20.14 6.30 5.38
N CYS A 346 -19.96 7.41 4.67
CA CYS A 346 -18.86 7.60 3.75
C CYS A 346 -17.66 8.13 4.52
N ILE A 347 -16.53 7.46 4.41
CA ILE A 347 -15.31 7.83 5.15
C ILE A 347 -14.40 8.79 4.37
N GLN A 348 -14.77 9.13 3.13
CA GLN A 348 -13.98 10.04 2.28
C GLN A 348 -13.74 11.37 2.99
N LYS A 349 -12.47 11.73 3.18
CA LYS A 349 -12.11 13.06 3.67
C LYS A 349 -12.45 14.14 2.64
N PRO A 350 -12.77 15.37 3.06
CA PRO A 350 -13.11 16.46 2.14
C PRO A 350 -12.01 16.72 1.12
N PHE A 351 -12.40 17.04 -0.10
CA PHE A 351 -11.54 17.60 -1.15
C PHE A 351 -12.31 18.59 -2.00
N LYS A 352 -11.62 19.48 -2.68
CA LYS A 352 -12.18 20.42 -3.65
C LYS A 352 -11.69 20.03 -5.03
N PRO A 353 -12.58 19.88 -6.04
CA PRO A 353 -12.17 19.70 -7.42
C PRO A 353 -11.19 20.80 -7.86
N GLY A 354 -10.10 20.44 -8.54
CA GLY A 354 -9.07 21.36 -9.00
C GLY A 354 -8.11 21.88 -7.93
N ASP A 355 -8.30 21.54 -6.65
CA ASP A 355 -7.44 21.94 -5.53
C ASP A 355 -6.94 20.71 -4.76
N ASN A 356 -5.87 20.12 -5.27
CA ASN A 356 -5.28 18.94 -4.67
C ASN A 356 -4.31 19.24 -3.52
N ALA A 357 -3.86 20.50 -3.39
CA ALA A 357 -2.85 20.88 -2.42
C ALA A 357 -3.32 20.67 -0.97
N ASP A 358 -4.54 21.09 -0.64
CA ASP A 358 -5.13 20.88 0.68
C ASP A 358 -5.29 19.38 1.01
N TYR A 359 -5.66 18.58 0.01
CA TYR A 359 -5.82 17.14 0.17
C TYR A 359 -4.48 16.42 0.43
N GLU A 360 -3.44 16.79 -0.30
CA GLU A 360 -2.08 16.24 -0.13
C GLU A 360 -1.46 16.65 1.21
N ASN A 361 -1.71 17.89 1.64
CA ASN A 361 -1.18 18.41 2.89
C ASN A 361 -2.01 18.02 4.14
N ASP A 362 -3.11 17.30 4.01
CA ASP A 362 -3.99 16.92 5.12
C ASP A 362 -3.23 16.21 6.25
N LEU A 363 -2.38 15.24 5.95
CA LEU A 363 -1.61 14.54 6.98
C LEU A 363 -0.68 15.48 7.74
N LEU A 364 -0.04 16.41 7.06
CA LEU A 364 0.81 17.42 7.69
C LEU A 364 -0.02 18.37 8.56
N ALA A 365 -1.20 18.76 8.09
CA ALA A 365 -2.14 19.59 8.85
C ALA A 365 -2.63 18.88 10.12
N ARG A 366 -2.99 17.59 10.03
CA ARG A 366 -3.36 16.73 11.16
C ARG A 366 -2.24 16.63 12.19
N TYR A 367 -1.00 16.39 11.73
CA TYR A 367 0.18 16.35 12.58
C TYR A 367 0.40 17.69 13.33
N ARG A 368 0.37 18.80 12.61
CA ARG A 368 0.53 20.15 13.19
C ARG A 368 -0.57 20.52 14.17
N HIS A 369 -1.78 20.00 13.96
CA HIS A 369 -2.93 20.22 14.83
C HIS A 369 -2.90 19.34 16.10
N GLY A 370 -1.95 18.42 16.19
CA GLY A 370 -1.78 17.57 17.36
C GLY A 370 -2.59 16.27 17.34
N GLU A 371 -3.23 15.92 16.21
CA GLU A 371 -4.09 14.74 16.12
C GLU A 371 -3.31 13.42 16.33
N PHE A 372 -2.02 13.39 16.04
CA PHE A 372 -1.21 12.19 16.25
C PHE A 372 -0.84 11.97 17.73
N PHE A 373 -1.03 12.98 18.56
CA PHE A 373 -0.60 12.98 19.95
C PHE A 373 -1.76 12.99 20.96
N SER A 374 -2.97 13.41 20.52
CA SER A 374 -4.15 13.51 21.40
C SER A 374 -5.42 13.15 20.66
N GLN A 375 -6.23 12.31 21.31
CA GLN A 375 -7.57 11.97 20.83
C GLN A 375 -8.49 13.18 20.75
N ASP A 376 -8.35 14.13 21.67
CA ASP A 376 -9.18 15.34 21.72
C ASP A 376 -8.93 16.29 20.54
N SER A 377 -7.79 16.12 19.85
CA SER A 377 -7.47 16.87 18.64
C SER A 377 -8.11 16.32 17.37
N ILE A 378 -8.78 15.15 17.45
CA ILE A 378 -9.48 14.55 16.31
C ILE A 378 -10.73 15.37 15.97
N LYS A 379 -10.74 16.00 14.80
CA LYS A 379 -11.91 16.71 14.29
C LYS A 379 -12.85 15.76 13.58
N HIS A 380 -14.08 15.65 14.08
CA HIS A 380 -15.15 14.94 13.41
C HIS A 380 -15.83 15.89 12.40
N VAL A 381 -15.57 15.72 11.12
CA VAL A 381 -16.05 16.62 10.05
C VAL A 381 -17.43 16.21 9.55
N GLY A 382 -17.76 14.90 9.60
CA GLY A 382 -19.00 14.33 9.09
C GLY A 382 -20.05 14.05 10.17
N PRO A 383 -21.25 13.60 9.74
CA PRO A 383 -22.31 13.23 10.66
C PRO A 383 -21.97 12.00 11.49
N ALA A 384 -22.64 11.86 12.63
CA ALA A 384 -22.58 10.67 13.48
C ALA A 384 -23.46 9.55 12.91
N TYR A 385 -22.96 8.33 13.00
CA TYR A 385 -23.64 7.08 12.65
C TYR A 385 -23.54 6.11 13.81
N HIS A 386 -24.20 4.97 13.70
CA HIS A 386 -24.19 3.96 14.75
C HIS A 386 -23.78 2.59 14.19
N THR A 387 -22.93 1.90 14.94
CA THR A 387 -22.56 0.49 14.66
C THR A 387 -23.78 -0.41 14.91
N HIS A 388 -23.65 -1.69 14.59
CA HIS A 388 -24.72 -2.67 14.82
C HIS A 388 -25.20 -2.72 16.29
N ASN A 389 -24.32 -2.53 17.26
CA ASN A 389 -24.64 -2.51 18.70
C ASN A 389 -24.89 -1.09 19.25
N GLY A 390 -24.96 -0.07 18.39
CA GLY A 390 -25.30 1.30 18.77
C GLY A 390 -24.12 2.17 19.22
N ARG A 391 -22.86 1.76 19.02
CA ARG A 391 -21.70 2.64 19.27
C ARG A 391 -21.67 3.77 18.25
N THR A 392 -21.34 4.98 18.68
CA THR A 392 -21.22 6.13 17.78
C THR A 392 -19.93 6.07 16.98
N VAL A 393 -20.02 6.25 15.66
CA VAL A 393 -18.92 6.36 14.71
C VAL A 393 -19.16 7.54 13.77
N TYR A 394 -18.11 8.09 13.16
CA TYR A 394 -18.20 9.30 12.36
C TYR A 394 -17.81 9.05 10.91
N GLY A 395 -18.46 9.77 9.99
CA GLY A 395 -18.11 9.81 8.57
C GLY A 395 -17.19 10.98 8.22
N GLY A 396 -16.79 11.07 6.95
CA GLY A 396 -16.14 12.25 6.39
C GLY A 396 -14.65 12.43 6.72
N GLY A 397 -13.98 11.44 7.30
CA GLY A 397 -12.57 11.62 7.67
C GLY A 397 -11.82 10.34 8.05
N GLY A 398 -12.10 9.22 7.38
CA GLY A 398 -11.47 7.94 7.69
C GLY A 398 -12.15 7.17 8.83
N ILE A 399 -11.48 6.13 9.30
CA ILE A 399 -11.90 5.29 10.44
C ILE A 399 -11.21 5.81 11.70
N THR A 400 -11.98 6.28 12.65
CA THR A 400 -11.48 6.66 13.98
C THR A 400 -11.36 5.39 14.82
N PRO A 401 -10.22 5.11 15.50
CA PRO A 401 -10.06 3.93 16.31
C PRO A 401 -10.96 3.96 17.55
N ASP A 402 -11.31 2.78 18.06
CA ASP A 402 -12.02 2.63 19.34
C ASP A 402 -11.10 2.91 20.54
N ILE A 403 -9.81 2.59 20.36
CA ILE A 403 -8.76 2.87 21.33
C ILE A 403 -7.65 3.66 20.61
N PHE A 404 -7.53 4.92 20.99
CA PHE A 404 -6.49 5.79 20.46
C PHE A 404 -5.14 5.48 21.13
N VAL A 405 -4.09 5.34 20.31
CA VAL A 405 -2.72 5.22 20.78
C VAL A 405 -1.90 6.35 20.16
N PRO A 406 -1.40 7.30 20.96
CA PRO A 406 -0.62 8.42 20.46
C PRO A 406 0.70 7.95 19.84
N GLU A 407 1.24 8.76 18.93
CA GLU A 407 2.61 8.58 18.47
C GLU A 407 3.58 8.87 19.61
N ASP A 408 4.47 7.92 19.90
CA ASP A 408 5.49 8.10 20.94
C ASP A 408 6.63 8.97 20.41
N THR A 409 6.72 10.19 20.91
CA THR A 409 7.82 11.12 20.64
C THR A 409 8.80 11.22 21.81
N THR A 410 8.62 10.40 22.84
CA THR A 410 9.54 10.33 23.98
C THR A 410 10.93 9.94 23.45
N HIS A 411 11.96 10.60 23.95
CA HIS A 411 13.33 10.34 23.54
C HIS A 411 13.69 10.76 22.09
N VAL A 412 12.78 11.31 21.29
CA VAL A 412 13.09 11.82 19.95
C VAL A 412 13.87 13.14 20.08
N THR A 413 15.15 13.12 19.71
CA THR A 413 16.04 14.29 19.72
C THR A 413 16.30 14.79 18.30
N SER A 414 16.81 16.03 18.16
CA SER A 414 17.23 16.54 16.84
C SER A 414 18.35 15.69 16.24
N TYR A 415 19.26 15.16 17.07
CA TYR A 415 20.29 14.24 16.59
C TYR A 415 19.70 12.97 15.96
N TYR A 416 18.71 12.36 16.62
CA TYR A 416 18.02 11.18 16.08
C TYR A 416 17.32 11.50 14.76
N LYS A 417 16.58 12.63 14.70
CA LYS A 417 15.91 13.06 13.47
C LYS A 417 16.90 13.26 12.32
N GLU A 418 17.99 13.98 12.55
CA GLU A 418 19.03 14.21 11.54
C GLU A 418 19.67 12.88 11.09
N ALA A 419 19.97 11.98 12.02
CA ALA A 419 20.53 10.66 11.73
C ALA A 419 19.59 9.78 10.89
N ALA A 420 18.30 9.76 11.23
CA ALA A 420 17.29 9.02 10.50
C ALA A 420 17.04 9.60 9.09
N MET A 421 16.82 10.92 8.99
CA MET A 421 16.56 11.61 7.73
C MET A 421 17.75 11.59 6.77
N SER A 422 18.98 11.68 7.29
CA SER A 422 20.18 11.58 6.47
C SER A 422 20.43 10.18 5.91
N GLY A 423 19.71 9.14 6.43
CA GLY A 423 19.89 7.74 6.08
C GLY A 423 21.25 7.16 6.54
N LEU A 424 21.96 7.85 7.42
CA LEU A 424 23.25 7.37 7.95
C LEU A 424 23.09 6.11 8.78
N ILE A 425 21.96 5.95 9.49
CA ILE A 425 21.65 4.73 10.27
C ILE A 425 21.56 3.52 9.32
N LEU A 426 20.83 3.64 8.21
CA LEU A 426 20.74 2.57 7.20
C LEU A 426 22.11 2.21 6.66
N GLN A 427 22.90 3.22 6.30
CA GLN A 427 24.23 2.99 5.74
C GLN A 427 25.17 2.30 6.76
N TYR A 428 25.12 2.72 8.02
CA TYR A 428 25.88 2.10 9.08
C TYR A 428 25.49 0.63 9.28
N ALA A 429 24.18 0.36 9.37
CA ALA A 429 23.66 -0.99 9.52
C ALA A 429 24.10 -1.91 8.38
N PHE A 430 24.07 -1.45 7.13
CA PHE A 430 24.59 -2.21 5.99
C PHE A 430 26.08 -2.50 6.13
N ASN A 431 26.88 -1.46 6.43
CA ASN A 431 28.32 -1.62 6.55
C ASN A 431 28.67 -2.58 7.72
N TYR A 432 27.97 -2.46 8.84
CA TYR A 432 28.14 -3.36 9.99
C TYR A 432 27.79 -4.79 9.63
N THR A 433 26.65 -4.99 8.97
CA THR A 433 26.20 -6.31 8.50
C THR A 433 27.25 -6.96 7.60
N ASP A 434 27.80 -6.22 6.63
CA ASP A 434 28.77 -6.76 5.69
C ASP A 434 30.11 -7.12 6.38
N GLN A 435 30.58 -6.26 7.27
CA GLN A 435 31.82 -6.50 8.02
C GLN A 435 31.73 -7.71 8.95
N HIS A 436 30.55 -7.96 9.52
CA HIS A 436 30.34 -9.02 10.53
C HIS A 436 29.54 -10.20 9.96
N ARG A 437 29.29 -10.26 8.65
CA ARG A 437 28.49 -11.31 8.00
C ARG A 437 28.88 -12.75 8.39
N PRO A 438 30.17 -13.13 8.51
CA PRO A 438 30.55 -14.49 8.91
C PRO A 438 30.07 -14.90 10.31
N ILE A 439 29.82 -13.92 11.18
CA ILE A 439 29.29 -14.14 12.53
C ILE A 439 27.76 -14.06 12.48
N LEU A 440 27.22 -12.99 11.90
CA LEU A 440 25.80 -12.68 11.91
C LEU A 440 24.96 -13.72 11.13
N SER A 441 25.50 -14.29 10.04
CA SER A 441 24.80 -15.32 9.26
C SER A 441 24.64 -16.67 9.98
N LYS A 442 25.19 -16.83 11.17
CA LYS A 442 24.96 -18.01 12.02
C LYS A 442 23.64 -17.95 12.80
N PHE A 443 23.07 -16.75 12.92
CA PHE A 443 21.77 -16.58 13.56
C PHE A 443 20.65 -16.85 12.55
N THR A 444 19.72 -17.72 12.93
CA THR A 444 18.55 -18.10 12.15
C THR A 444 17.24 -17.62 12.78
N GLU A 445 17.31 -17.06 13.99
CA GLU A 445 16.15 -16.59 14.77
C GLU A 445 16.38 -15.15 15.27
N MET A 446 15.29 -14.41 15.40
CA MET A 446 15.30 -12.98 15.75
C MET A 446 15.87 -12.73 17.16
N MET A 447 15.38 -13.41 18.20
CA MET A 447 15.78 -13.16 19.59
C MET A 447 17.26 -13.44 19.89
N PRO A 448 17.85 -14.57 19.44
CA PRO A 448 19.31 -14.79 19.58
C PRO A 448 20.15 -13.70 18.91
N LEU A 449 19.72 -13.23 17.73
CA LEU A 449 20.42 -12.14 17.01
C LEU A 449 20.27 -10.81 17.76
N ALA A 450 19.07 -10.44 18.20
CA ALA A 450 18.82 -9.23 18.99
C ALA A 450 19.66 -9.21 20.27
N ASN A 451 19.67 -10.30 21.04
CA ASN A 451 20.49 -10.44 22.26
C ASN A 451 22.00 -10.35 21.98
N TYR A 452 22.47 -10.77 20.80
CA TYR A 452 23.85 -10.57 20.39
C TYR A 452 24.13 -9.08 20.12
N LEU A 453 23.24 -8.39 19.38
CA LEU A 453 23.39 -6.98 19.01
C LEU A 453 23.35 -6.06 20.24
N ASP A 454 22.48 -6.32 21.20
CA ASP A 454 22.39 -5.56 22.46
C ASP A 454 23.72 -5.52 23.26
N ARG A 455 24.55 -6.53 23.07
CA ARG A 455 25.88 -6.59 23.75
C ARG A 455 26.98 -5.85 22.99
N GLN A 456 26.67 -5.34 21.78
CA GLN A 456 27.60 -4.58 20.95
C GLN A 456 27.46 -3.09 21.27
N ASN A 457 28.52 -2.33 21.04
CA ASN A 457 28.55 -0.87 21.29
C ASN A 457 28.04 -0.07 20.05
N LEU A 458 26.93 -0.52 19.43
CA LEU A 458 26.48 -0.06 18.11
C LEU A 458 26.16 1.43 18.07
N VAL A 459 25.51 1.97 19.11
CA VAL A 459 25.12 3.40 19.12
C VAL A 459 26.35 4.31 19.18
N ASN A 460 27.37 3.95 19.98
CA ASN A 460 28.58 4.76 20.05
C ASN A 460 29.42 4.65 18.76
N ASP A 461 29.52 3.47 18.20
CA ASP A 461 30.22 3.23 16.94
C ASP A 461 29.52 3.93 15.78
N PHE A 462 28.17 3.91 15.76
CA PHE A 462 27.36 4.70 14.82
C PHE A 462 27.63 6.20 15.00
N ALA A 463 27.69 6.71 16.23
CA ALA A 463 27.92 8.13 16.46
C ALA A 463 29.30 8.59 15.93
N ASN A 464 30.33 7.74 16.09
CA ASN A 464 31.66 7.97 15.52
C ASN A 464 31.65 7.87 13.97
N TYR A 465 30.91 6.91 13.44
CA TYR A 465 30.71 6.76 12.00
C TYR A 465 30.02 8.01 11.40
N ALA A 466 28.88 8.41 11.98
CA ALA A 466 28.09 9.54 11.51
C ALA A 466 28.86 10.87 11.55
N ALA A 467 29.76 11.06 12.54
CA ALA A 467 30.60 12.22 12.64
C ALA A 467 31.55 12.39 11.44
N ARG A 468 32.04 11.28 10.85
CA ARG A 468 32.88 11.30 9.64
C ARG A 468 32.12 11.73 8.39
N TYR A 469 30.78 11.63 8.43
CA TYR A 469 29.88 12.05 7.33
C TYR A 469 29.15 13.36 7.62
N GLY A 470 29.68 14.17 8.56
CA GLY A 470 29.20 15.53 8.82
C GLY A 470 28.11 15.66 9.89
N LEU A 471 27.61 14.55 10.48
CA LEU A 471 26.66 14.63 11.59
C LEU A 471 27.44 14.82 12.93
N ARG A 472 27.53 16.06 13.38
CA ARG A 472 28.27 16.39 14.60
C ARG A 472 27.75 15.61 15.80
N ARG A 473 28.67 14.95 16.52
CA ARG A 473 28.35 14.19 17.74
C ARG A 473 27.81 15.11 18.85
N ARG A 474 26.67 14.74 19.45
CA ARG A 474 25.96 15.46 20.53
C ARG A 474 25.60 14.48 21.64
N ASN A 475 26.56 14.24 22.57
CA ASN A 475 26.49 13.17 23.56
C ASN A 475 25.19 13.14 24.37
N LEU A 476 24.70 14.29 24.86
CA LEU A 476 23.44 14.36 25.64
C LEU A 476 22.22 13.93 24.80
N MET A 477 22.17 14.31 23.53
CA MET A 477 21.07 13.93 22.63
C MET A 477 21.15 12.44 22.27
N ILE A 478 22.36 11.94 22.02
CA ILE A 478 22.61 10.50 21.76
C ILE A 478 22.17 9.67 22.97
N MET A 479 22.55 10.09 24.18
CA MET A 479 22.16 9.40 25.42
C MET A 479 20.63 9.39 25.61
N ARG A 480 19.94 10.52 25.34
CA ARG A 480 18.48 10.61 25.44
C ARG A 480 17.76 9.74 24.41
N SER A 481 18.29 9.63 23.21
CA SER A 481 17.69 8.81 22.13
C SER A 481 18.43 7.49 21.93
N HIS A 482 19.16 7.00 22.93
CA HIS A 482 19.94 5.77 22.84
C HIS A 482 19.08 4.58 22.40
N SER A 483 17.95 4.36 23.08
CA SER A 483 17.03 3.25 22.76
C SER A 483 16.46 3.34 21.33
N LEU A 484 16.10 4.54 20.87
CA LEU A 484 15.60 4.73 19.50
C LEU A 484 16.69 4.45 18.47
N LEU A 485 17.92 4.92 18.71
CA LEU A 485 19.06 4.65 17.83
C LEU A 485 19.40 3.16 17.80
N GLN A 486 19.47 2.51 18.98
CA GLN A 486 19.72 1.07 19.10
C GLN A 486 18.66 0.28 18.34
N ASN A 487 17.37 0.50 18.64
CA ASN A 487 16.26 -0.18 17.98
C ASN A 487 16.29 0.00 16.46
N TYR A 488 16.62 1.20 15.97
CA TYR A 488 16.68 1.42 14.54
C TYR A 488 17.86 0.67 13.90
N ILE A 489 19.04 0.71 14.50
CA ILE A 489 20.23 0.00 14.00
C ILE A 489 19.99 -1.50 14.00
N ASP A 490 19.55 -2.06 15.12
CA ASP A 490 19.33 -3.49 15.31
C ASP A 490 18.26 -4.00 14.35
N SER A 491 17.13 -3.29 14.25
CA SER A 491 16.05 -3.65 13.34
C SER A 491 16.53 -3.79 11.89
N ARG A 492 17.45 -2.90 11.45
CA ARG A 492 18.00 -2.97 10.10
C ARG A 492 19.02 -4.08 9.90
N ILE A 493 19.81 -4.39 10.92
CA ILE A 493 20.72 -5.54 10.88
C ILE A 493 19.91 -6.85 10.86
N ILE A 494 18.87 -6.96 11.68
CA ILE A 494 17.94 -8.11 11.68
C ILE A 494 17.32 -8.30 10.30
N TYR A 495 16.78 -7.23 9.70
CA TYR A 495 16.24 -7.27 8.34
C TYR A 495 17.25 -7.76 7.30
N ASN A 496 18.50 -7.28 7.37
CA ASN A 496 19.56 -7.63 6.43
C ASN A 496 20.05 -9.09 6.54
N ILE A 497 19.88 -9.71 7.71
CA ILE A 497 20.38 -11.07 8.00
C ILE A 497 19.26 -12.11 7.91
N LEU A 498 18.09 -11.80 8.42
CA LEU A 498 16.95 -12.70 8.45
C LEU A 498 15.94 -12.35 7.34
N ASP A 499 14.85 -11.68 7.69
CA ASP A 499 13.79 -11.32 6.74
C ASP A 499 12.87 -10.19 7.27
N GLU A 500 11.82 -9.86 6.51
CA GLU A 500 10.83 -8.84 6.84
C GLU A 500 10.02 -9.25 8.08
N GLN A 501 9.70 -10.54 8.26
CA GLN A 501 8.96 -11.01 9.43
C GLN A 501 9.76 -10.80 10.71
N ALA A 502 11.01 -11.23 10.76
CA ALA A 502 11.88 -11.06 11.91
C ALA A 502 12.09 -9.59 12.30
N TRP A 503 12.16 -8.72 11.29
CA TRP A 503 12.19 -7.27 11.49
C TRP A 503 10.92 -6.75 12.16
N ILE A 504 9.73 -7.18 11.71
CA ILE A 504 8.44 -6.79 12.29
C ILE A 504 8.30 -7.33 13.71
N GLU A 505 8.69 -8.59 13.94
CA GLU A 505 8.73 -9.19 15.28
C GLU A 505 9.56 -8.36 16.25
N TYR A 506 10.77 -7.95 15.84
CA TYR A 506 11.64 -7.13 16.65
C TYR A 506 11.03 -5.77 16.98
N LEU A 507 10.46 -5.07 16.00
CA LEU A 507 9.81 -3.78 16.21
C LEU A 507 8.62 -3.89 17.17
N ASN A 508 7.84 -4.96 17.06
CA ASN A 508 6.66 -5.20 17.89
C ASN A 508 6.98 -5.43 19.38
N LEU A 509 8.22 -5.77 19.76
CA LEU A 509 8.63 -5.90 21.16
C LEU A 509 8.45 -4.59 21.94
N SER A 510 8.64 -3.45 21.29
CA SER A 510 8.56 -2.13 21.92
C SER A 510 7.33 -1.31 21.48
N ASP A 511 6.52 -1.81 20.53
CA ASP A 511 5.42 -1.06 19.91
C ASP A 511 4.23 -0.85 20.87
N GLU A 512 3.92 0.40 21.18
CA GLU A 512 2.84 0.77 22.11
C GLU A 512 1.44 0.43 21.56
N THR A 513 1.24 0.45 20.23
CA THR A 513 -0.03 0.07 19.62
C THR A 513 -0.28 -1.44 19.76
N VAL A 514 0.77 -2.24 19.59
CA VAL A 514 0.72 -3.69 19.80
C VAL A 514 0.49 -4.02 21.29
N LYS A 515 1.16 -3.32 22.19
CA LYS A 515 0.94 -3.47 23.65
C LYS A 515 -0.50 -3.12 24.03
N ALA A 516 -1.05 -2.04 23.46
CA ALA A 516 -2.46 -1.66 23.68
C ALA A 516 -3.41 -2.75 23.18
N ALA A 517 -3.15 -3.34 22.00
CA ALA A 517 -3.94 -4.45 21.47
C ALA A 517 -3.90 -5.69 22.38
N LEU A 518 -2.73 -6.07 22.86
CA LEU A 518 -2.58 -7.20 23.81
C LEU A 518 -3.32 -6.93 25.13
N ASN A 519 -3.36 -5.68 25.59
CA ASN A 519 -4.10 -5.30 26.80
C ASN A 519 -5.63 -5.40 26.61
N VAL A 520 -6.16 -5.26 25.41
CA VAL A 520 -7.59 -5.51 25.10
C VAL A 520 -7.97 -6.94 25.45
N PHE A 521 -7.12 -7.91 25.09
CA PHE A 521 -7.38 -9.33 25.39
C PHE A 521 -7.22 -9.65 26.87
N LYS A 522 -6.20 -9.10 27.54
CA LYS A 522 -5.94 -9.35 28.98
C LYS A 522 -7.08 -8.87 29.89
N ASN A 523 -7.68 -7.72 29.56
CA ASN A 523 -8.64 -7.09 30.44
C ASN A 523 -10.06 -7.60 30.26
N HIS A 524 -10.32 -8.61 29.41
CA HIS A 524 -11.62 -9.26 29.12
C HIS A 524 -12.85 -8.34 29.09
N THR A 525 -12.64 -7.02 28.91
CA THR A 525 -13.59 -6.03 29.35
C THR A 525 -14.04 -5.18 28.18
N LYS A 526 -15.10 -4.51 28.38
CA LYS A 526 -15.69 -3.29 27.83
C LYS A 526 -15.48 -2.93 26.34
N TYR A 527 -14.36 -3.37 25.74
CA TYR A 527 -13.92 -3.00 24.38
C TYR A 527 -13.91 -4.17 23.38
N LEU A 528 -13.92 -5.42 23.82
CA LEU A 528 -14.16 -6.52 22.89
C LEU A 528 -15.61 -6.43 22.43
N ALA A 529 -15.80 -6.27 21.15
CA ALA A 529 -17.09 -6.46 20.54
C ALA A 529 -17.60 -7.83 20.99
N LYS A 530 -18.58 -7.85 21.89
CA LYS A 530 -19.22 -9.09 22.32
C LYS A 530 -20.12 -9.53 21.17
N PRO A 531 -19.78 -10.54 20.40
CA PRO A 531 -20.74 -11.09 19.48
C PRO A 531 -21.91 -11.61 20.32
N ARG A 532 -23.10 -11.11 20.07
CA ARG A 532 -24.35 -11.67 20.65
C ARG A 532 -24.70 -13.03 20.05
N TYR A 533 -23.67 -13.82 19.70
CA TYR A 533 -23.84 -15.14 19.09
C TYR A 533 -23.40 -16.19 20.09
N ALA A 534 -24.33 -17.10 20.41
CA ALA A 534 -23.98 -18.29 21.19
C ALA A 534 -22.89 -19.08 20.43
N PRO A 535 -21.79 -19.49 21.09
CA PRO A 535 -20.78 -20.28 20.44
C PRO A 535 -21.41 -21.62 20.00
N ALA A 536 -21.21 -21.99 18.73
CA ALA A 536 -21.46 -23.35 18.31
C ALA A 536 -20.56 -24.25 19.17
N ARG A 537 -21.16 -25.21 19.90
CA ARG A 537 -20.42 -26.17 20.71
C ARG A 537 -19.40 -26.88 19.80
N THR A 538 -18.13 -26.59 20.02
CA THR A 538 -17.05 -27.42 19.51
C THR A 538 -17.21 -28.83 20.06
N VAL A 539 -17.61 -29.76 19.22
CA VAL A 539 -17.53 -31.20 19.52
C VAL A 539 -16.03 -31.51 19.60
N ARG A 540 -15.51 -31.57 20.81
CA ARG A 540 -14.20 -32.18 21.06
C ARG A 540 -14.39 -33.69 20.76
N ASN A 541 -13.87 -34.13 19.63
CA ASN A 541 -13.65 -35.56 19.37
C ASN A 541 -12.56 -36.05 20.34
N THR A 542 -12.98 -36.59 21.46
CA THR A 542 -12.13 -37.39 22.33
C THR A 542 -11.82 -38.70 21.58
N PRO A 543 -10.53 -39.07 21.40
CA PRO A 543 -10.20 -40.39 20.87
C PRO A 543 -10.68 -41.44 21.86
N GLN A 544 -11.59 -42.31 21.44
CA GLN A 544 -11.91 -43.50 22.20
C GLN A 544 -10.65 -44.36 22.29
N ALA A 545 -10.15 -44.56 23.49
CA ALA A 545 -9.12 -45.53 23.78
C ALA A 545 -9.72 -46.94 23.51
N ASN A 546 -9.28 -47.61 22.47
CA ASN A 546 -9.52 -49.04 22.26
C ASN A 546 -8.76 -49.80 23.35
N ARG A 547 -9.53 -50.27 24.33
CA ARG A 547 -9.12 -51.45 25.13
C ARG A 547 -9.50 -52.70 24.33
N ARG A 548 -8.48 -53.38 23.83
CA ARG A 548 -8.32 -54.84 23.89
C ARG A 548 -6.90 -55.20 23.44
#